data_92b2e4496b0014829108d62416ad8ef0
#
_entry.id   92b2e4496b0014829108d62416ad8ef0
#
_cell.length_a   1.000
_cell.length_b   1.000
_cell.length_c   1.000
_cell.angle_alpha   90.00
_cell.angle_beta   90.00
_cell.angle_gamma   90.00
#
_symmetry.space_group_name_H-M   'P 1'
#
loop_
_entity.id
_entity.type
_entity.pdbx_description
1 polymer ?
#
loop_
_entity_poly.entity_id
_entity_poly.type
_entity_poly.pdbx_seq_one_letter_code
_entity_poly.pdbx_strand_id
1 'polypeptide(L)'
;MRKSDKKIENQIREVLTDVCEDTLKGYDGFLWVTHTVKYSSFPQSLNIICVFETHQARAHFLTGEGQLEVSSAIKRGFSQAGIDIKKVEKQIHYEIKDKISTK
;
A
#
# COMPACT_ATOMS: atom_id res chain seq x y z
N MET A 1 3.63 -21.67 -6.86
CA MET A 1 3.50 -20.33 -7.43
C MET A 1 4.12 -20.29 -8.82
N ARG A 2 3.42 -19.72 -9.75
CA ARG A 2 3.93 -19.63 -11.12
C ARG A 2 5.03 -18.57 -11.22
N LYS A 3 5.86 -18.69 -12.24
CA LYS A 3 6.92 -17.71 -12.48
C LYS A 3 6.39 -16.29 -12.59
N SER A 4 5.29 -16.12 -13.36
CA SER A 4 4.71 -14.80 -13.52
C SER A 4 4.16 -14.26 -12.22
N ASP A 5 3.61 -15.13 -11.37
CA ASP A 5 3.08 -14.72 -10.08
C ASP A 5 4.21 -14.24 -9.16
N LYS A 6 5.35 -14.93 -9.20
CA LYS A 6 6.50 -14.52 -8.40
C LYS A 6 7.04 -13.17 -8.86
N LYS A 7 7.05 -12.94 -10.17
CA LYS A 7 7.49 -11.65 -10.70
C LYS A 7 6.58 -10.54 -10.22
N ILE A 8 5.26 -10.76 -10.25
CA ILE A 8 4.30 -9.78 -9.77
C ILE A 8 4.52 -9.51 -8.29
N GLU A 9 4.69 -10.56 -7.50
CA GLU A 9 4.93 -10.43 -6.07
C GLU A 9 6.17 -9.59 -5.79
N ASN A 10 7.25 -9.84 -6.51
CA ASN A 10 8.48 -9.09 -6.34
C ASN A 10 8.29 -7.62 -6.69
N GLN A 11 7.55 -7.34 -7.76
CA GLN A 11 7.28 -5.97 -8.17
C GLN A 11 6.46 -5.24 -7.11
N ILE A 12 5.44 -5.91 -6.55
CA ILE A 12 4.64 -5.33 -5.49
C ILE A 12 5.51 -5.00 -4.29
N ARG A 13 6.36 -5.92 -3.88
CA ARG A 13 7.22 -5.72 -2.72
C ARG A 13 8.18 -4.55 -2.92
N GLU A 14 8.75 -4.45 -4.11
CA GLU A 14 9.68 -3.36 -4.40
C GLU A 14 8.99 -2.01 -4.32
N VAL A 15 7.82 -1.89 -4.94
CA VAL A 15 7.08 -0.64 -4.94
C VAL A 15 6.70 -0.26 -3.52
N LEU A 16 6.15 -1.21 -2.75
CA LEU A 16 5.70 -0.91 -1.40
C LEU A 16 6.86 -0.61 -0.46
N THR A 17 7.98 -1.27 -0.64
CA THR A 17 9.18 -0.98 0.14
C THR A 17 9.63 0.46 -0.11
N ASP A 18 9.70 0.86 -1.38
CA ASP A 18 10.11 2.22 -1.72
C ASP A 18 9.14 3.25 -1.15
N VAL A 19 7.84 3.00 -1.26
CA VAL A 19 6.84 3.92 -0.71
C VAL A 19 6.97 4.01 0.80
N CYS A 20 7.19 2.88 1.45
CA CYS A 20 7.36 2.84 2.90
C CYS A 20 8.59 3.66 3.31
N GLU A 21 9.71 3.45 2.64
CA GLU A 21 10.96 4.12 3.00
C GLU A 21 10.94 5.61 2.67
N ASP A 22 10.36 5.97 1.52
CA ASP A 22 10.45 7.34 1.02
C ASP A 22 9.30 8.21 1.49
N THR A 23 8.14 7.64 1.78
CA THR A 23 6.94 8.42 2.07
C THR A 23 6.36 8.12 3.45
N LEU A 24 6.02 6.85 3.70
CA LEU A 24 5.27 6.50 4.91
C LEU A 24 6.09 6.62 6.19
N LYS A 25 7.37 6.36 6.10
CA LYS A 25 8.24 6.35 7.28
C LYS A 25 8.30 7.69 7.99
N GLY A 26 8.00 8.77 7.29
CA GLY A 26 8.00 10.10 7.88
C GLY A 26 6.75 10.44 8.68
N TYR A 27 5.76 9.59 8.69
CA TYR A 27 4.50 9.88 9.37
C TYR A 27 4.46 9.21 10.73
N ASP A 28 4.14 10.00 11.76
CA ASP A 28 4.03 9.49 13.12
C ASP A 28 2.92 8.46 13.22
N GLY A 29 3.22 7.37 13.92
CA GLY A 29 2.23 6.33 14.16
C GLY A 29 2.08 5.34 13.04
N PHE A 30 2.75 5.52 11.91
CA PHE A 30 2.76 4.52 10.87
C PHE A 30 3.59 3.32 11.32
N LEU A 31 3.04 2.11 11.15
CA LEU A 31 3.70 0.89 11.60
C LEU A 31 4.23 0.06 10.43
N TRP A 32 3.34 -0.35 9.53
CA TRP A 32 3.79 -1.16 8.38
C TRP A 32 2.77 -1.08 7.27
N VAL A 33 3.16 -1.56 6.10
CA VAL A 33 2.28 -1.70 4.95
C VAL A 33 2.28 -3.16 4.53
N THR A 34 1.11 -3.66 4.18
CA THR A 34 0.97 -5.03 3.66
C THR A 34 0.00 -5.01 2.49
N HIS A 35 -0.21 -6.16 1.89
CA HIS A 35 -1.08 -6.24 0.73
C HIS A 35 -1.70 -7.62 0.60
N THR A 36 -2.82 -7.68 -0.13
CA THR A 36 -3.42 -8.92 -0.58
C THR A 36 -3.64 -8.79 -2.08
N VAL A 37 -3.58 -9.92 -2.79
CA VAL A 37 -3.74 -9.88 -4.24
C VAL A 37 -4.15 -11.26 -4.75
N LYS A 38 -4.98 -11.25 -5.80
CA LYS A 38 -5.26 -12.41 -6.62
C LYS A 38 -4.49 -12.25 -7.91
N TYR A 39 -3.50 -13.07 -8.14
CA TYR A 39 -2.62 -12.87 -9.29
C TYR A 39 -3.36 -12.97 -10.62
N SER A 40 -4.39 -13.81 -10.67
CA SER A 40 -5.18 -13.96 -11.90
C SER A 40 -5.98 -12.71 -12.24
N SER A 41 -6.17 -11.81 -11.29
CA SER A 41 -6.92 -10.57 -11.49
C SER A 41 -6.09 -9.33 -11.16
N PHE A 42 -4.79 -9.45 -11.23
CA PHE A 42 -3.88 -8.33 -11.01
C PHE A 42 -3.91 -7.40 -12.23
N PRO A 43 -3.88 -6.07 -12.04
CA PRO A 43 -3.73 -5.37 -10.77
C PRO A 43 -5.04 -5.00 -10.06
N GLN A 44 -6.19 -5.34 -10.61
CA GLN A 44 -7.47 -4.91 -10.05
C GLN A 44 -7.73 -5.51 -8.67
N SER A 45 -7.22 -6.70 -8.41
CA SER A 45 -7.44 -7.38 -7.14
C SER A 45 -6.45 -6.98 -6.04
N LEU A 46 -5.49 -6.15 -6.37
CA LEU A 46 -4.48 -5.73 -5.38
C LEU A 46 -5.13 -4.81 -4.36
N ASN A 47 -4.96 -5.15 -3.08
CA ASN A 47 -5.35 -4.30 -1.97
C ASN A 47 -4.10 -4.00 -1.14
N ILE A 48 -3.88 -2.73 -0.87
CA ILE A 48 -2.73 -2.27 -0.10
C ILE A 48 -3.25 -1.75 1.22
N ILE A 49 -2.70 -2.25 2.32
CA ILE A 49 -3.17 -1.89 3.65
C ILE A 49 -2.04 -1.21 4.42
N CYS A 50 -2.27 0.05 4.79
CA CYS A 50 -1.35 0.82 5.61
C CYS A 50 -1.85 0.77 7.05
N VAL A 51 -1.00 0.33 7.97
CA VAL A 51 -1.41 0.10 9.36
C VAL A 51 -0.79 1.15 10.25
N PHE A 52 -1.62 1.76 11.09
CA PHE A 52 -1.21 2.80 12.02
C PHE A 52 -1.39 2.33 13.46
N GLU A 53 -0.67 2.95 14.36
CA GLU A 53 -0.68 2.55 15.77
C GLU A 53 -1.99 2.88 16.46
N THR A 54 -2.57 4.05 16.16
CA THR A 54 -3.77 4.53 16.81
C THR A 54 -4.73 5.15 15.82
N HIS A 55 -5.98 5.30 16.25
CA HIS A 55 -6.99 6.04 15.49
C HIS A 55 -6.54 7.47 15.20
N GLN A 56 -5.91 8.09 16.18
CA GLN A 56 -5.42 9.46 16.07
C GLN A 56 -4.38 9.59 14.97
N ALA A 57 -3.42 8.68 14.94
CA ALA A 57 -2.37 8.70 13.93
C ALA A 57 -2.95 8.52 12.54
N ARG A 58 -3.89 7.58 12.42
CA ARG A 58 -4.55 7.34 11.14
C ARG A 58 -5.34 8.56 10.70
N ALA A 59 -6.12 9.15 11.60
CA ALA A 59 -6.93 10.32 11.28
C ALA A 59 -6.05 11.49 10.87
N HIS A 60 -4.97 11.70 11.58
CA HIS A 60 -4.04 12.78 11.25
C HIS A 60 -3.46 12.59 9.84
N PHE A 61 -3.11 11.36 9.51
CA PHE A 61 -2.59 11.02 8.19
C PHE A 61 -3.64 11.32 7.11
N LEU A 62 -4.89 10.90 7.35
CA LEU A 62 -5.96 11.03 6.36
C LEU A 62 -6.42 12.47 6.17
N THR A 63 -6.37 13.28 7.22
CA THR A 63 -6.81 14.68 7.12
C THR A 63 -5.73 15.61 6.57
N GLY A 64 -4.49 15.15 6.55
CA GLY A 64 -3.40 15.91 5.97
C GLY A 64 -3.16 15.52 4.52
N GLU A 65 -1.93 15.68 4.08
CA GLU A 65 -1.56 15.37 2.70
C GLU A 65 -1.06 13.93 2.53
N GLY A 66 -1.02 13.17 3.62
CA GLY A 66 -0.43 11.83 3.58
C GLY A 66 -1.12 10.90 2.59
N GLN A 67 -2.44 10.93 2.58
CA GLN A 67 -3.20 10.07 1.69
C GLN A 67 -2.87 10.34 0.22
N LEU A 68 -2.82 11.61 -0.14
CA LEU A 68 -2.50 12.00 -1.50
C LEU A 68 -1.06 11.63 -1.85
N GLU A 69 -0.12 11.87 -0.94
CA GLU A 69 1.27 11.52 -1.17
C GLU A 69 1.47 10.04 -1.40
N VAL A 70 0.83 9.22 -0.56
CA VAL A 70 0.98 7.77 -0.67
C VAL A 70 0.32 7.25 -1.93
N SER A 71 -0.88 7.71 -2.25
CA SER A 71 -1.56 7.29 -3.49
C SER A 71 -0.71 7.62 -4.71
N SER A 72 -0.17 8.83 -4.74
CA SER A 72 0.65 9.26 -5.87
C SER A 72 1.93 8.45 -5.97
N ALA A 73 2.57 8.19 -4.83
CA ALA A 73 3.81 7.42 -4.81
C ALA A 73 3.59 5.99 -5.28
N ILE A 74 2.51 5.37 -4.83
CA ILE A 74 2.18 4.01 -5.22
C ILE A 74 1.88 3.94 -6.72
N LYS A 75 1.06 4.85 -7.20
CA LYS A 75 0.72 4.88 -8.62
C LYS A 75 1.96 5.06 -9.48
N ARG A 76 2.82 5.99 -9.07
CA ARG A 76 4.06 6.26 -9.80
C ARG A 76 4.99 5.05 -9.79
N GLY A 77 5.14 4.40 -8.63
CA GLY A 77 5.99 3.24 -8.52
C GLY A 77 5.54 2.10 -9.41
N PHE A 78 4.25 1.81 -9.42
CA PHE A 78 3.73 0.76 -10.29
C PHE A 78 3.82 1.14 -11.76
N SER A 79 3.58 2.40 -12.09
CA SER A 79 3.71 2.88 -13.45
C SER A 79 5.14 2.68 -13.97
N GLN A 80 6.13 2.94 -13.14
CA GLN A 80 7.52 2.73 -13.51
C GLN A 80 7.84 1.25 -13.73
N ALA A 81 7.10 0.37 -13.07
CA ALA A 81 7.25 -1.07 -13.26
C ALA A 81 6.42 -1.59 -14.43
N GLY A 82 5.76 -0.70 -15.18
CA GLY A 82 4.93 -1.10 -16.31
C GLY A 82 3.53 -1.54 -15.93
N ILE A 83 3.09 -1.21 -14.71
CA ILE A 83 1.78 -1.63 -14.21
C ILE A 83 0.89 -0.40 -14.07
N ASP A 84 -0.23 -0.40 -14.77
CA ASP A 84 -1.17 0.71 -14.77
C ASP A 84 -2.32 0.41 -13.82
N ILE A 85 -2.34 1.12 -12.68
CA ILE A 85 -3.44 1.02 -11.71
C ILE A 85 -4.33 2.23 -11.90
N LYS A 86 -5.56 1.99 -12.32
CA LYS A 86 -6.44 3.08 -12.74
C LYS A 86 -7.09 3.81 -11.57
N LYS A 87 -7.45 3.08 -10.52
CA LYS A 87 -8.13 3.67 -9.36
C LYS A 87 -7.40 3.32 -8.08
N VAL A 88 -6.16 3.80 -7.99
CA VAL A 88 -5.29 3.43 -6.89
C VAL A 88 -5.90 3.80 -5.53
N GLU A 89 -6.62 4.91 -5.44
CA GLU A 89 -7.22 5.35 -4.18
C GLU A 89 -8.20 4.31 -3.61
N LYS A 90 -8.87 3.57 -4.49
CA LYS A 90 -9.84 2.57 -4.05
C LYS A 90 -9.17 1.28 -3.61
N GLN A 91 -7.91 1.13 -3.93
CA GLN A 91 -7.18 -0.10 -3.61
C GLN A 91 -6.28 0.06 -2.39
N ILE A 92 -6.24 1.26 -1.79
CA ILE A 92 -5.46 1.52 -0.59
C ILE A 92 -6.39 1.66 0.59
N HIS A 93 -6.07 0.92 1.66
CA HIS A 93 -6.86 0.90 2.89
C HIS A 93 -6.00 1.34 4.06
N TYR A 94 -6.61 1.99 5.04
CA TYR A 94 -5.89 2.52 6.19
C TYR A 94 -6.52 1.95 7.44
N GLU A 95 -5.74 1.17 8.20
CA GLU A 95 -6.24 0.46 9.36
C GLU A 95 -5.40 0.76 10.58
N ILE A 96 -5.90 0.38 11.75
CA ILE A 96 -5.10 0.45 12.97
C ILE A 96 -4.80 -0.97 13.43
N LYS A 97 -3.69 -1.12 14.14
CA LYS A 97 -3.21 -2.46 14.49
C LYS A 97 -4.22 -3.25 15.32
N ASP A 98 -4.99 -2.57 16.16
CA ASP A 98 -5.96 -3.26 17.01
C ASP A 98 -7.16 -3.80 16.24
N LYS A 99 -7.39 -3.31 15.04
CA LYS A 99 -8.46 -3.77 14.18
C LYS A 99 -8.03 -4.89 13.24
N ILE A 100 -6.73 -5.10 13.10
CA ILE A 100 -6.23 -6.16 12.23
C ILE A 100 -6.35 -7.48 12.97
N SER A 101 -7.10 -8.41 12.40
CA SER A 101 -7.24 -9.76 12.95
C SER A 101 -5.93 -10.49 12.76
N THR A 102 -5.35 -10.89 13.83
CA THR A 102 -4.13 -11.63 13.74
C THR A 102 -4.34 -13.06 14.07
N LYS A 103 -4.96 -13.32 14.32
CA LYS A 103 -4.95 -14.59 14.55
C LYS A 103 -4.40 -15.26 14.57
#